data_30eb2da4d2d469b7c8d1419e14ea0816
#
_entry.id   30eb2da4d2d469b7c8d1419e14ea0816
#
_cell.length_a   1.000
_cell.length_b   1.000
_cell.length_c   1.000
_cell.angle_alpha   90.00
_cell.angle_beta   90.00
_cell.angle_gamma   90.00
#
_symmetry.space_group_name_H-M   'P 1'
#
loop_
_entity.id
_entity.type
_entity.pdbx_description
1 polymer ?
#
loop_
_entity_poly.entity_id
_entity_poly.type
_entity_poly.pdbx_seq_one_letter_code
_entity_poly.pdbx_strand_id
1 'polypeptide(L)'
;MHFGSLVAAVGSFVSAKRQGGSWLLRIEDIDRVRVVRGATAAILTQLEAYGLFWDGAVVYQSERLEAYRQALELLQKQGLTYSCRCSRKALAGRPHTAQCTAAIDRTAPAATRIRTTDETISFCDRLCGEVAQCVGREVGDFVLWRGAEPSYQLAVVVDDAAFGISEVVRGADLLDSTPRQIYLQRLLALATPAYAHLPLVLGSDGAKLSKQNLAQPIGIENRAETMRKALEFLGFAPPPPLANAAPVEQLAWAIAQG
;
A
#
# COMPACT_ATOMS: atom_id res chain seq x y z
N MET A 1 -3.32 4.20 15.00
CA MET A 1 -3.71 3.13 14.05
C MET A 1 -5.06 2.56 14.45
N HIS A 2 -5.77 1.89 13.55
CA HIS A 2 -6.91 1.00 13.85
C HIS A 2 -6.47 -0.48 13.79
N PHE A 3 -7.31 -1.39 14.28
CA PHE A 3 -6.95 -2.81 14.37
C PHE A 3 -6.53 -3.42 13.02
N GLY A 4 -7.22 -3.12 11.92
CA GLY A 4 -6.83 -3.61 10.60
C GLY A 4 -5.45 -3.11 10.13
N SER A 5 -5.04 -1.89 10.54
CA SER A 5 -3.67 -1.40 10.27
C SER A 5 -2.63 -2.16 11.10
N LEU A 6 -2.96 -2.52 12.35
CA LEU A 6 -2.09 -3.36 13.18
C LEU A 6 -1.92 -4.75 12.56
N VAL A 7 -3.01 -5.38 12.12
CA VAL A 7 -2.96 -6.69 11.45
C VAL A 7 -2.04 -6.66 10.23
N ALA A 8 -2.16 -5.62 9.39
CA ALA A 8 -1.27 -5.47 8.23
C ALA A 8 0.20 -5.27 8.63
N ALA A 9 0.46 -4.46 9.67
CA ALA A 9 1.81 -4.25 10.19
C ALA A 9 2.41 -5.53 10.79
N VAL A 10 1.64 -6.27 11.60
CA VAL A 10 2.06 -7.56 12.19
C VAL A 10 2.32 -8.60 11.09
N GLY A 11 1.41 -8.73 10.12
CA GLY A 11 1.58 -9.70 9.03
C GLY A 11 2.82 -9.44 8.19
N SER A 12 3.07 -8.17 7.81
CA SER A 12 4.28 -7.80 7.06
C SER A 12 5.55 -7.95 7.89
N PHE A 13 5.52 -7.58 9.18
CA PHE A 13 6.65 -7.75 10.10
C PHE A 13 7.03 -9.22 10.27
N VAL A 14 6.05 -10.07 10.61
CA VAL A 14 6.28 -11.51 10.81
C VAL A 14 6.79 -12.14 9.52
N SER A 15 6.21 -11.78 8.33
CA SER A 15 6.69 -12.28 7.05
C SER A 15 8.15 -11.94 6.80
N ALA A 16 8.55 -10.68 7.01
CA ALA A 16 9.93 -10.23 6.81
C ALA A 16 10.89 -10.92 7.77
N LYS A 17 10.55 -10.98 9.07
CA LYS A 17 11.44 -11.54 10.09
C LYS A 17 11.59 -13.06 10.00
N ARG A 18 10.57 -13.78 9.56
CA ARG A 18 10.64 -15.23 9.28
C ARG A 18 11.64 -15.57 8.17
N GLN A 19 11.79 -14.68 7.22
CA GLN A 19 12.74 -14.84 6.11
C GLN A 19 14.13 -14.27 6.45
N GLY A 20 14.38 -13.86 7.70
CA GLY A 20 15.62 -13.19 8.10
C GLY A 20 15.82 -11.83 7.42
N GLY A 21 14.76 -11.26 6.88
CA GLY A 21 14.75 -10.00 6.14
C GLY A 21 14.63 -8.77 7.03
N SER A 22 14.73 -7.60 6.39
CA SER A 22 14.51 -6.29 6.99
C SER A 22 13.08 -5.85 6.80
N TRP A 23 12.50 -5.22 7.83
CA TRP A 23 11.18 -4.60 7.79
C TRP A 23 11.35 -3.08 7.83
N LEU A 24 11.07 -2.43 6.71
CA LEU A 24 11.28 -1.00 6.54
C LEU A 24 9.98 -0.22 6.79
N LEU A 25 10.11 1.04 7.22
CA LEU A 25 8.97 1.91 7.47
C LEU A 25 9.00 3.13 6.54
N ARG A 26 7.90 3.31 5.80
CA ARG A 26 7.67 4.46 4.93
C ARG A 26 6.42 5.22 5.34
N ILE A 27 6.56 6.52 5.48
CA ILE A 27 5.46 7.45 5.74
C ILE A 27 5.01 8.05 4.40
N GLU A 28 3.77 7.77 4.04
CA GLU A 28 3.15 8.24 2.79
C GLU A 28 2.45 9.58 3.02
N ASP A 29 3.25 10.64 3.17
CA ASP A 29 2.84 12.01 3.53
C ASP A 29 2.72 12.96 2.32
N ILE A 30 2.59 12.44 1.12
CA ILE A 30 2.47 13.24 -0.12
C ILE A 30 1.13 13.97 -0.16
N ASP A 31 0.04 13.33 0.21
CA ASP A 31 -1.29 13.93 0.20
C ASP A 31 -1.46 14.88 1.39
N ARG A 32 -1.01 16.11 1.20
CA ARG A 32 -1.01 17.14 2.24
C ARG A 32 -2.39 17.47 2.80
N VAL A 33 -3.44 17.25 2.01
CA VAL A 33 -4.84 17.53 2.42
C VAL A 33 -5.32 16.52 3.45
N ARG A 34 -4.86 15.27 3.36
CA ARG A 34 -5.24 14.18 4.27
C ARG A 34 -4.27 13.95 5.44
N VAL A 35 -3.11 14.60 5.42
CA VAL A 35 -2.15 14.50 6.54
C VAL A 35 -2.71 15.18 7.78
N VAL A 36 -2.83 14.43 8.87
CA VAL A 36 -3.24 14.93 10.18
C VAL A 36 -1.98 15.23 11.00
N ARG A 37 -1.88 16.45 11.51
CA ARG A 37 -0.75 16.88 12.37
C ARG A 37 -0.60 15.93 13.56
N GLY A 38 0.62 15.43 13.79
CA GLY A 38 0.94 14.51 14.89
C GLY A 38 0.59 13.04 14.61
N ALA A 39 -0.09 12.71 13.50
CA ALA A 39 -0.46 11.33 13.18
C ALA A 39 0.77 10.43 13.00
N THR A 40 1.82 10.93 12.36
CA THR A 40 3.07 10.18 12.17
C THR A 40 3.69 9.81 13.52
N ALA A 41 3.89 10.78 14.41
CA ALA A 41 4.46 10.52 15.75
C ALA A 41 3.61 9.49 16.53
N ALA A 42 2.28 9.64 16.51
CA ALA A 42 1.38 8.69 17.15
C ALA A 42 1.47 7.27 16.55
N ILE A 43 1.65 7.14 15.23
CA ILE A 43 1.84 5.83 14.58
C ILE A 43 3.16 5.21 15.02
N LEU A 44 4.26 5.96 15.01
CA LEU A 44 5.58 5.47 15.42
C LEU A 44 5.56 4.96 16.86
N THR A 45 5.04 5.80 17.81
CA THR A 45 4.87 5.39 19.20
C THR A 45 4.01 4.14 19.36
N GLN A 46 2.94 4.00 18.58
CA GLN A 46 2.12 2.79 18.62
C GLN A 46 2.87 1.57 18.09
N LEU A 47 3.60 1.66 16.98
CA LEU A 47 4.41 0.55 16.45
C LEU A 47 5.42 0.07 17.49
N GLU A 48 6.15 0.99 18.12
CA GLU A 48 7.10 0.68 19.20
C GLU A 48 6.43 0.01 20.40
N ALA A 49 5.28 0.54 20.85
CA ALA A 49 4.52 -0.04 21.96
C ALA A 49 4.01 -1.47 21.69
N TYR A 50 3.80 -1.80 20.42
CA TYR A 50 3.44 -3.13 19.95
C TYR A 50 4.66 -4.01 19.60
N GLY A 51 5.90 -3.55 19.83
CA GLY A 51 7.12 -4.31 19.57
C GLY A 51 7.47 -4.45 18.07
N LEU A 52 6.86 -3.62 17.23
CA LEU A 52 7.08 -3.59 15.78
C LEU A 52 8.22 -2.61 15.45
N PHE A 53 9.45 -3.03 15.71
CA PHE A 53 10.65 -2.23 15.45
C PHE A 53 11.11 -2.40 14.01
N TRP A 54 11.20 -1.27 13.30
CA TRP A 54 11.66 -1.22 11.91
C TRP A 54 13.18 -1.16 11.80
N ASP A 55 13.70 -1.60 10.69
CA ASP A 55 15.12 -1.54 10.38
C ASP A 55 15.45 -0.24 9.61
N GLY A 56 16.57 0.37 9.93
CA GLY A 56 17.03 1.59 9.25
C GLY A 56 16.26 2.85 9.60
N ALA A 57 16.36 3.84 8.74
CA ALA A 57 15.69 5.13 8.91
C ALA A 57 14.25 5.09 8.41
N VAL A 58 13.38 5.89 9.03
CA VAL A 58 12.03 6.13 8.51
C VAL A 58 12.13 6.95 7.22
N VAL A 59 11.45 6.48 6.18
CA VAL A 59 11.42 7.15 4.87
C VAL A 59 10.15 8.01 4.79
N TYR A 60 10.30 9.26 4.37
CA TYR A 60 9.19 10.17 4.11
C TYR A 60 9.04 10.40 2.61
N GLN A 61 7.87 10.11 2.06
CA GLN A 61 7.65 10.29 0.61
C GLN A 61 7.72 11.76 0.18
N SER A 62 7.38 12.70 1.05
CA SER A 62 7.50 14.14 0.79
C SER A 62 8.95 14.58 0.50
N GLU A 63 9.95 13.85 0.99
CA GLU A 63 11.38 14.10 0.76
C GLU A 63 11.89 13.47 -0.55
N ARG A 64 11.07 12.69 -1.23
CA ARG A 64 11.45 11.90 -2.41
C ARG A 64 10.84 12.37 -3.73
N LEU A 65 10.22 13.54 -3.74
CA LEU A 65 9.50 14.08 -4.91
C LEU A 65 10.36 14.13 -6.17
N GLU A 66 11.66 14.34 -6.04
CA GLU A 66 12.59 14.37 -7.17
C GLU A 66 12.72 12.99 -7.83
N ALA A 67 12.83 11.93 -7.07
CA ALA A 67 12.88 10.57 -7.62
C ALA A 67 11.61 10.22 -8.42
N TYR A 68 10.45 10.66 -7.92
CA TYR A 68 9.19 10.45 -8.65
C TYR A 68 9.10 11.30 -9.94
N ARG A 69 9.65 12.53 -9.95
CA ARG A 69 9.73 13.35 -11.17
C ARG A 69 10.61 12.69 -12.22
N GLN A 70 11.78 12.19 -11.83
CA GLN A 70 12.70 11.50 -12.74
C GLN A 70 12.05 10.26 -13.37
N ALA A 71 11.34 9.45 -12.58
CA ALA A 71 10.58 8.32 -13.12
C ALA A 71 9.46 8.76 -14.08
N LEU A 72 8.73 9.84 -13.75
CA LEU A 72 7.72 10.41 -14.64
C LEU A 72 8.33 10.92 -15.95
N GLU A 73 9.44 11.65 -15.89
CA GLU A 73 10.14 12.16 -17.06
C GLU A 73 10.62 11.03 -17.99
N LEU A 74 11.10 9.93 -17.41
CA LEU A 74 11.47 8.75 -18.20
C LEU A 74 10.28 8.23 -19.01
N LEU A 75 9.11 8.09 -18.40
CA LEU A 75 7.89 7.67 -19.08
C LEU A 75 7.41 8.70 -20.12
N GLN A 76 7.60 9.99 -19.85
CA GLN A 76 7.29 11.07 -20.80
C GLN A 76 8.20 11.04 -22.03
N LYS A 77 9.49 10.87 -21.84
CA LYS A 77 10.48 10.76 -22.94
C LYS A 77 10.19 9.57 -23.84
N GLN A 78 9.63 8.51 -23.29
CA GLN A 78 9.20 7.32 -24.05
C GLN A 78 7.84 7.52 -24.76
N GLY A 79 7.17 8.68 -24.60
CA GLY A 79 5.85 8.94 -25.20
C GLY A 79 4.69 8.15 -24.55
N LEU A 80 4.93 7.57 -23.37
CA LEU A 80 3.97 6.71 -22.69
C LEU A 80 2.92 7.48 -21.87
N THR A 81 3.00 8.80 -21.82
CA THR A 81 2.10 9.60 -20.99
C THR A 81 1.39 10.67 -21.80
N TYR A 82 0.37 11.27 -21.22
CA TYR A 82 -0.33 12.43 -21.76
C TYR A 82 -1.03 13.23 -20.65
N SER A 83 -1.36 14.49 -20.95
CA SER A 83 -2.09 15.37 -20.04
C SER A 83 -3.59 15.20 -20.18
N CYS A 84 -4.32 15.16 -19.06
CA CYS A 84 -5.77 15.02 -19.00
C CYS A 84 -6.37 15.86 -17.87
N ARG A 85 -7.56 16.43 -18.13
CA ARG A 85 -8.34 17.21 -17.15
C ARG A 85 -9.70 16.59 -16.83
N CYS A 86 -9.92 15.31 -17.18
CA CYS A 86 -11.16 14.60 -16.88
C CYS A 86 -11.31 14.39 -15.37
N SER A 87 -12.47 14.73 -14.83
CA SER A 87 -12.80 14.45 -13.44
C SER A 87 -13.24 12.99 -13.26
N ARG A 88 -13.11 12.43 -12.02
CA ARG A 88 -13.65 11.12 -11.69
C ARG A 88 -15.14 11.01 -11.94
N LYS A 89 -15.89 12.09 -11.64
CA LYS A 89 -17.34 12.19 -11.87
C LYS A 89 -17.68 12.08 -13.35
N ALA A 90 -16.93 12.75 -14.22
CA ALA A 90 -17.13 12.71 -15.66
C ALA A 90 -16.87 11.32 -16.27
N LEU A 91 -15.98 10.54 -15.66
CA LEU A 91 -15.67 9.17 -16.07
C LEU A 91 -16.73 8.15 -15.62
N ALA A 92 -17.51 8.46 -14.59
CA ALA A 92 -18.57 7.59 -14.05
C ALA A 92 -18.11 6.12 -13.83
N GLY A 93 -16.87 5.93 -13.34
CA GLY A 93 -16.29 4.61 -13.10
C GLY A 93 -15.80 3.86 -14.35
N ARG A 94 -15.93 4.42 -15.54
CA ARG A 94 -15.45 3.78 -16.78
C ARG A 94 -13.93 3.89 -16.90
N PRO A 95 -13.26 2.87 -17.51
CA PRO A 95 -11.87 2.95 -17.87
C PRO A 95 -11.58 4.20 -18.73
N HIS A 96 -10.51 4.91 -18.42
CA HIS A 96 -10.11 6.10 -19.15
C HIS A 96 -9.15 5.73 -20.28
N THR A 97 -9.33 6.36 -21.45
CA THR A 97 -8.39 6.23 -22.57
C THR A 97 -7.96 7.61 -23.05
N ALA A 98 -6.87 7.70 -23.80
CA ALA A 98 -6.41 8.94 -24.42
C ALA A 98 -7.42 9.54 -25.41
N GLN A 99 -8.36 8.75 -25.89
CA GLN A 99 -9.46 9.18 -26.79
C GLN A 99 -10.73 9.56 -26.04
N CYS A 100 -10.64 9.74 -24.71
CA CYS A 100 -11.78 10.07 -23.87
C CYS A 100 -12.47 11.36 -24.30
N THR A 101 -13.77 11.30 -24.53
CA THR A 101 -14.65 12.42 -24.87
C THR A 101 -15.39 13.01 -23.66
N ALA A 102 -15.02 12.61 -22.44
CA ALA A 102 -15.65 13.12 -21.22
C ALA A 102 -15.47 14.64 -21.08
N ALA A 103 -16.45 15.28 -20.44
CA ALA A 103 -16.42 16.73 -20.21
C ALA A 103 -15.15 17.15 -19.45
N ILE A 104 -14.43 18.11 -20.03
CA ILE A 104 -13.17 18.62 -19.49
C ILE A 104 -13.48 19.70 -18.45
N ASP A 105 -13.08 19.48 -17.21
CA ASP A 105 -13.03 20.56 -16.21
C ASP A 105 -11.77 21.40 -16.43
N ARG A 106 -11.93 22.56 -17.06
CA ARG A 106 -10.82 23.47 -17.36
C ARG A 106 -10.24 24.17 -16.13
N THR A 107 -10.95 24.14 -15.00
CA THR A 107 -10.51 24.74 -13.73
C THR A 107 -9.67 23.76 -12.91
N ALA A 108 -9.85 22.46 -13.10
CA ALA A 108 -9.10 21.44 -12.41
C ALA A 108 -7.62 21.39 -12.87
N PRO A 109 -6.68 21.15 -11.98
CA PRO A 109 -5.29 20.94 -12.36
C PRO A 109 -5.18 19.73 -13.30
N ALA A 110 -4.35 19.86 -14.34
CA ALA A 110 -4.09 18.78 -15.26
C ALA A 110 -3.47 17.59 -14.53
N ALA A 111 -3.90 16.40 -14.88
CA ALA A 111 -3.26 15.16 -14.46
C ALA A 111 -2.43 14.58 -15.59
N THR A 112 -1.25 14.07 -15.29
CA THR A 112 -0.49 13.21 -16.21
C THR A 112 -0.94 11.78 -16.02
N ARG A 113 -1.35 11.13 -17.11
CA ARG A 113 -1.78 9.74 -17.14
C ARG A 113 -0.79 8.89 -17.92
N ILE A 114 -0.64 7.63 -17.50
CA ILE A 114 0.03 6.61 -18.29
C ILE A 114 -0.92 6.08 -19.37
N ARG A 115 -0.40 5.80 -20.56
CA ARG A 115 -1.10 5.02 -21.60
C ARG A 115 -1.01 3.56 -21.24
N THR A 116 -2.15 2.90 -21.18
CA THR A 116 -2.20 1.45 -20.94
C THR A 116 -2.43 0.70 -22.25
N THR A 117 -2.02 -0.55 -22.27
CA THR A 117 -2.26 -1.49 -23.35
C THR A 117 -3.22 -2.58 -22.90
N ASP A 118 -3.76 -3.34 -23.86
CA ASP A 118 -4.63 -4.50 -23.58
C ASP A 118 -3.81 -5.73 -23.11
N GLU A 119 -2.60 -5.49 -22.61
CA GLU A 119 -1.80 -6.54 -22.01
C GLU A 119 -2.43 -7.04 -20.71
N THR A 120 -2.54 -8.36 -20.58
CA THR A 120 -2.95 -8.98 -19.31
C THR A 120 -1.75 -9.13 -18.40
N ILE A 121 -1.83 -8.51 -17.24
CA ILE A 121 -0.85 -8.65 -16.17
C ILE A 121 -1.30 -9.80 -15.27
N SER A 122 -0.49 -10.86 -15.21
CA SER A 122 -0.71 -12.00 -14.32
C SER A 122 0.43 -12.09 -13.31
N PHE A 123 0.08 -12.46 -12.09
CA PHE A 123 1.03 -12.74 -11.00
C PHE A 123 0.41 -13.73 -10.02
N CYS A 124 1.27 -14.47 -9.31
CA CYS A 124 0.83 -15.33 -8.23
C CYS A 124 0.97 -14.59 -6.90
N ASP A 125 -0.16 -14.32 -6.24
CA ASP A 125 -0.17 -13.78 -4.88
C ASP A 125 -0.05 -14.93 -3.88
N ARG A 126 0.80 -14.79 -2.88
CA ARG A 126 1.08 -15.88 -1.93
C ARG A 126 -0.15 -16.31 -1.12
N LEU A 127 -1.12 -15.42 -0.90
CA LEU A 127 -2.31 -15.69 -0.10
C LEU A 127 -3.59 -15.76 -0.93
N CYS A 128 -3.68 -14.96 -2.00
CA CYS A 128 -4.86 -14.91 -2.87
C CYS A 128 -4.76 -15.83 -4.10
N GLY A 129 -3.58 -16.43 -4.36
CA GLY A 129 -3.35 -17.29 -5.53
C GLY A 129 -3.15 -16.51 -6.83
N GLU A 130 -3.53 -17.12 -7.95
CA GLU A 130 -3.37 -16.52 -9.28
C GLU A 130 -4.31 -15.33 -9.49
N VAL A 131 -3.74 -14.21 -9.88
CA VAL A 131 -4.45 -12.96 -10.21
C VAL A 131 -4.06 -12.53 -11.61
N ALA A 132 -5.06 -12.21 -12.43
CA ALA A 132 -4.85 -11.69 -13.78
C ALA A 132 -5.79 -10.52 -14.04
N GLN A 133 -5.29 -9.46 -14.68
CA GLN A 133 -6.08 -8.28 -15.04
C GLN A 133 -5.58 -7.68 -16.35
N CYS A 134 -6.50 -7.40 -17.27
CA CYS A 134 -6.22 -6.62 -18.46
C CYS A 134 -6.28 -5.11 -18.10
N VAL A 135 -5.11 -4.51 -17.84
CA VAL A 135 -5.04 -3.15 -17.30
C VAL A 135 -5.72 -2.14 -18.23
N GLY A 136 -5.53 -2.24 -19.54
CA GLY A 136 -6.14 -1.31 -20.49
C GLY A 136 -7.66 -1.37 -20.52
N ARG A 137 -8.24 -2.57 -20.48
CA ARG A 137 -9.70 -2.76 -20.58
C ARG A 137 -10.43 -2.57 -19.26
N GLU A 138 -9.85 -3.03 -18.17
CA GLU A 138 -10.52 -3.06 -16.87
C GLU A 138 -10.27 -1.80 -16.03
N VAL A 139 -9.08 -1.20 -16.16
CA VAL A 139 -8.68 -0.01 -15.41
C VAL A 139 -8.61 1.22 -16.32
N GLY A 140 -8.05 1.06 -17.51
CA GLY A 140 -7.72 2.15 -18.44
C GLY A 140 -6.50 2.97 -17.99
N ASP A 141 -6.28 4.07 -18.67
CA ASP A 141 -5.18 4.99 -18.41
C ASP A 141 -5.32 5.63 -17.03
N PHE A 142 -4.40 5.36 -16.14
CA PHE A 142 -4.48 5.84 -14.76
C PHE A 142 -3.51 7.00 -14.49
N VAL A 143 -3.81 7.76 -13.45
CA VAL A 143 -3.06 8.96 -13.08
C VAL A 143 -1.73 8.60 -12.46
N LEU A 144 -0.65 9.24 -12.95
CA LEU A 144 0.69 9.20 -12.35
C LEU A 144 1.02 10.45 -11.56
N TRP A 145 0.47 11.61 -11.98
CA TRP A 145 0.75 12.90 -11.35
C TRP A 145 -0.45 13.84 -11.48
N ARG A 146 -0.71 14.64 -10.43
CA ARG A 146 -1.76 15.65 -10.46
C ARG A 146 -1.34 16.90 -9.70
N GLY A 147 -1.35 18.05 -10.38
CA GLY A 147 -0.89 19.32 -9.77
C GLY A 147 0.57 19.20 -9.32
N ALA A 148 0.83 19.31 -8.03
CA ALA A 148 2.17 19.22 -7.45
C ALA A 148 2.52 17.80 -6.92
N GLU A 149 1.59 16.84 -6.99
CA GLU A 149 1.69 15.58 -6.25
C GLU A 149 1.75 14.35 -7.16
N PRO A 150 2.67 13.41 -6.91
CA PRO A 150 2.66 12.10 -7.55
C PRO A 150 1.45 11.29 -7.07
N SER A 151 1.03 10.33 -7.88
CA SER A 151 0.03 9.36 -7.44
C SER A 151 0.66 8.28 -6.56
N TYR A 152 -0.16 7.64 -5.73
CA TYR A 152 0.23 6.46 -4.96
C TYR A 152 0.91 5.41 -5.85
N GLN A 153 0.36 5.11 -7.03
CA GLN A 153 0.88 4.06 -7.91
C GLN A 153 2.32 4.33 -8.36
N LEU A 154 2.65 5.58 -8.70
CA LEU A 154 4.01 5.94 -9.11
C LEU A 154 4.96 5.94 -7.91
N ALA A 155 4.54 6.56 -6.81
CA ALA A 155 5.39 6.74 -5.64
C ALA A 155 5.84 5.40 -5.04
N VAL A 156 4.90 4.46 -4.82
CA VAL A 156 5.24 3.18 -4.21
C VAL A 156 6.14 2.34 -5.11
N VAL A 157 5.92 2.34 -6.44
CA VAL A 157 6.75 1.58 -7.38
C VAL A 157 8.19 2.08 -7.38
N VAL A 158 8.38 3.40 -7.39
CA VAL A 158 9.72 4.01 -7.36
C VAL A 158 10.42 3.73 -6.03
N ASP A 159 9.69 3.84 -4.92
CA ASP A 159 10.26 3.63 -3.59
C ASP A 159 10.60 2.15 -3.35
N ASP A 160 9.70 1.24 -3.68
CA ASP A 160 9.92 -0.19 -3.47
C ASP A 160 11.16 -0.66 -4.24
N ALA A 161 11.35 -0.17 -5.47
CA ALA A 161 12.56 -0.45 -6.24
C ALA A 161 13.81 0.19 -5.62
N ALA A 162 13.74 1.46 -5.19
CA ALA A 162 14.88 2.19 -4.62
C ALA A 162 15.37 1.58 -3.30
N PHE A 163 14.47 1.00 -2.52
CA PHE A 163 14.80 0.36 -1.23
C PHE A 163 14.99 -1.15 -1.34
N GLY A 164 14.96 -1.71 -2.56
CA GLY A 164 15.21 -3.13 -2.80
C GLY A 164 14.14 -4.04 -2.14
N ILE A 165 12.88 -3.59 -2.12
CA ILE A 165 11.78 -4.37 -1.55
C ILE A 165 11.60 -5.66 -2.37
N SER A 166 11.81 -6.79 -1.73
CA SER A 166 11.69 -8.12 -2.33
C SER A 166 10.29 -8.72 -2.18
N GLU A 167 9.53 -8.31 -1.15
CA GLU A 167 8.16 -8.75 -0.90
C GLU A 167 7.29 -7.60 -0.38
N VAL A 168 6.09 -7.47 -0.93
CA VAL A 168 5.05 -6.52 -0.48
C VAL A 168 3.94 -7.31 0.21
N VAL A 169 3.79 -7.12 1.53
CA VAL A 169 2.71 -7.71 2.34
C VAL A 169 1.78 -6.60 2.80
N ARG A 170 0.50 -6.64 2.38
CA ARG A 170 -0.46 -5.55 2.65
C ARG A 170 -1.90 -6.06 2.63
N GLY A 171 -2.87 -5.23 2.97
CA GLY A 171 -4.29 -5.61 2.94
C GLY A 171 -4.81 -5.87 1.52
N ALA A 172 -5.74 -6.83 1.39
CA ALA A 172 -6.34 -7.24 0.11
C ALA A 172 -7.16 -6.13 -0.60
N ASP A 173 -7.45 -5.01 0.06
CA ASP A 173 -8.02 -3.83 -0.57
C ASP A 173 -7.09 -3.15 -1.60
N LEU A 174 -5.82 -3.52 -1.60
CA LEU A 174 -4.83 -3.06 -2.57
C LEU A 174 -4.51 -4.11 -3.64
N LEU A 175 -5.18 -5.26 -3.63
CA LEU A 175 -4.97 -6.32 -4.63
C LEU A 175 -5.14 -5.78 -6.06
N ASP A 176 -6.21 -5.04 -6.31
CA ASP A 176 -6.49 -4.41 -7.62
C ASP A 176 -5.46 -3.34 -8.03
N SER A 177 -4.64 -2.85 -7.09
CA SER A 177 -3.55 -1.93 -7.41
C SER A 177 -2.32 -2.63 -7.95
N THR A 178 -2.13 -3.90 -7.63
CA THR A 178 -0.93 -4.67 -7.97
C THR A 178 -0.69 -4.78 -9.47
N PRO A 179 -1.68 -5.10 -10.33
CA PRO A 179 -1.46 -5.13 -11.78
C PRO A 179 -0.98 -3.80 -12.35
N ARG A 180 -1.50 -2.67 -11.85
CA ARG A 180 -1.05 -1.31 -12.25
C ARG A 180 0.40 -1.06 -11.83
N GLN A 181 0.80 -1.52 -10.67
CA GLN A 181 2.16 -1.38 -10.15
C GLN A 181 3.13 -2.25 -10.95
N ILE A 182 2.77 -3.51 -11.23
CA ILE A 182 3.56 -4.40 -12.09
C ILE A 182 3.69 -3.82 -13.51
N TYR A 183 2.62 -3.25 -14.07
CA TYR A 183 2.66 -2.56 -15.34
C TYR A 183 3.68 -1.42 -15.35
N LEU A 184 3.69 -0.56 -14.30
CA LEU A 184 4.67 0.52 -14.15
C LEU A 184 6.10 -0.01 -13.95
N GLN A 185 6.27 -1.07 -13.16
CA GLN A 185 7.58 -1.70 -12.95
C GLN A 185 8.18 -2.16 -14.28
N ARG A 186 7.38 -2.79 -15.15
CA ARG A 186 7.81 -3.21 -16.49
C ARG A 186 8.21 -2.03 -17.37
N LEU A 187 7.40 -0.97 -17.40
CA LEU A 187 7.69 0.23 -18.21
C LEU A 187 8.93 0.98 -17.72
N LEU A 188 9.22 0.94 -16.43
CA LEU A 188 10.39 1.57 -15.81
C LEU A 188 11.61 0.62 -15.74
N ALA A 189 11.49 -0.60 -16.25
CA ALA A 189 12.52 -1.66 -16.17
C ALA A 189 12.97 -1.94 -14.72
N LEU A 190 12.02 -1.93 -13.77
CA LEU A 190 12.24 -2.23 -12.37
C LEU A 190 11.90 -3.68 -12.04
N ALA A 191 12.54 -4.23 -11.01
CA ALA A 191 12.20 -5.56 -10.51
C ALA A 191 10.78 -5.60 -9.93
N THR A 192 10.07 -6.70 -10.16
CA THR A 192 8.76 -6.96 -9.56
C THR A 192 8.96 -7.74 -8.25
N PRO A 193 8.53 -7.21 -7.08
CA PRO A 193 8.58 -7.95 -5.82
C PRO A 193 7.55 -9.07 -5.80
N ALA A 194 7.70 -10.02 -4.87
CA ALA A 194 6.63 -10.93 -4.51
C ALA A 194 5.49 -10.17 -3.81
N TYR A 195 4.27 -10.70 -3.88
CA TYR A 195 3.10 -10.09 -3.26
C TYR A 195 2.38 -11.09 -2.34
N ALA A 196 1.87 -10.58 -1.22
CA ALA A 196 0.99 -11.29 -0.31
C ALA A 196 -0.09 -10.32 0.21
N HIS A 197 -1.35 -10.57 -0.15
CA HIS A 197 -2.46 -9.73 0.26
C HIS A 197 -3.23 -10.38 1.41
N LEU A 198 -3.11 -9.77 2.59
CA LEU A 198 -3.74 -10.21 3.84
C LEU A 198 -5.25 -9.99 3.79
N PRO A 199 -6.05 -10.89 4.40
CA PRO A 199 -7.50 -10.69 4.51
C PRO A 199 -7.82 -9.38 5.24
N LEU A 200 -8.96 -8.77 4.88
CA LEU A 200 -9.40 -7.53 5.49
C LEU A 200 -10.13 -7.81 6.80
N VAL A 201 -9.83 -7.03 7.81
CA VAL A 201 -10.63 -7.01 9.03
C VAL A 201 -11.94 -6.29 8.72
N LEU A 202 -13.05 -6.98 8.90
CA LEU A 202 -14.40 -6.45 8.69
C LEU A 202 -15.01 -6.02 10.03
N GLY A 203 -15.80 -4.97 9.99
CA GLY A 203 -16.65 -4.56 11.10
C GLY A 203 -17.85 -5.49 11.27
N SER A 204 -18.65 -5.27 12.30
CA SER A 204 -19.90 -6.02 12.55
C SER A 204 -20.95 -5.83 11.45
N ASP A 205 -20.82 -4.77 10.66
CA ASP A 205 -21.64 -4.45 9.48
C ASP A 205 -21.15 -5.13 8.19
N GLY A 206 -20.07 -5.94 8.26
CA GLY A 206 -19.41 -6.55 7.10
C GLY A 206 -18.58 -5.58 6.26
N ALA A 207 -18.54 -4.29 6.60
CA ALA A 207 -17.69 -3.32 5.92
C ALA A 207 -16.26 -3.39 6.42
N LYS A 208 -15.30 -3.02 5.53
CA LYS A 208 -13.89 -2.91 5.92
C LYS A 208 -13.73 -1.93 7.08
N LEU A 209 -13.01 -2.33 8.15
CA LEU A 209 -12.59 -1.40 9.19
C LEU A 209 -11.65 -0.35 8.59
N SER A 210 -12.12 0.91 8.58
CA SER A 210 -11.36 2.04 8.04
C SER A 210 -11.57 3.30 8.90
N LYS A 211 -10.70 4.29 8.75
CA LYS A 211 -10.88 5.60 9.39
C LYS A 211 -12.22 6.26 9.00
N GLN A 212 -12.74 5.97 7.82
CA GLN A 212 -14.00 6.53 7.33
C GLN A 212 -15.22 5.90 8.01
N ASN A 213 -15.11 4.63 8.46
CA ASN A 213 -16.18 3.91 9.16
C ASN A 213 -16.01 3.97 10.68
N LEU A 214 -15.41 5.05 11.23
CA LEU A 214 -15.24 5.28 12.67
C LEU A 214 -14.53 4.13 13.41
N ALA A 215 -13.65 3.40 12.73
CA ALA A 215 -12.83 2.38 13.38
C ALA A 215 -12.06 3.01 14.55
N GLN A 216 -12.34 2.56 15.75
CA GLN A 216 -11.72 3.10 16.96
C GLN A 216 -10.19 2.94 16.90
N PRO A 217 -9.44 3.97 17.29
CA PRO A 217 -8.00 3.83 17.45
C PRO A 217 -7.69 2.73 18.47
N ILE A 218 -6.69 1.91 18.18
CA ILE A 218 -6.17 0.96 19.18
C ILE A 218 -5.41 1.73 20.25
N GLY A 219 -5.67 1.42 21.52
CA GLY A 219 -4.89 1.92 22.65
C GLY A 219 -3.60 1.11 22.83
N ILE A 220 -2.76 1.55 23.76
CA ILE A 220 -1.54 0.84 24.17
C ILE A 220 -1.74 0.10 25.50
N GLU A 221 -2.82 0.38 26.21
CA GLU A 221 -3.13 -0.20 27.53
C GLU A 221 -3.36 -1.71 27.44
N ASN A 222 -4.12 -2.14 26.46
CA ASN A 222 -4.47 -3.55 26.21
C ASN A 222 -3.63 -4.17 25.09
N ARG A 223 -2.38 -3.70 24.91
CA ARG A 223 -1.55 -4.11 23.76
C ARG A 223 -1.28 -5.61 23.68
N ALA A 224 -1.15 -6.30 24.81
CA ALA A 224 -0.94 -7.77 24.84
C ALA A 224 -2.13 -8.52 24.23
N GLU A 225 -3.35 -8.21 24.68
CA GLU A 225 -4.58 -8.80 24.16
C GLU A 225 -4.81 -8.43 22.70
N THR A 226 -4.56 -7.17 22.34
CA THR A 226 -4.74 -6.68 20.96
C THR A 226 -3.75 -7.33 20.01
N MET A 227 -2.48 -7.54 20.42
CA MET A 227 -1.47 -8.29 19.66
C MET A 227 -1.90 -9.73 19.46
N ARG A 228 -2.33 -10.42 20.53
CA ARG A 228 -2.84 -11.79 20.44
C ARG A 228 -3.97 -11.90 19.41
N LYS A 229 -4.96 -11.00 19.47
CA LYS A 229 -6.07 -10.98 18.50
C LYS A 229 -5.59 -10.75 17.06
N ALA A 230 -4.58 -9.89 16.86
CA ALA A 230 -4.00 -9.67 15.54
C ALA A 230 -3.27 -10.91 15.01
N LEU A 231 -2.54 -11.61 15.86
CA LEU A 231 -1.88 -12.87 15.53
C LEU A 231 -2.90 -13.98 15.22
N GLU A 232 -3.93 -14.13 16.06
CA GLU A 232 -5.02 -15.09 15.82
C GLU A 232 -5.73 -14.84 14.49
N PHE A 233 -6.00 -13.58 14.15
CA PHE A 233 -6.58 -13.21 12.86
C PHE A 233 -5.68 -13.63 11.69
N LEU A 234 -4.37 -13.59 11.86
CA LEU A 234 -3.37 -14.03 10.86
C LEU A 234 -3.12 -15.54 10.87
N GLY A 235 -3.86 -16.32 11.69
CA GLY A 235 -3.72 -17.76 11.78
C GLY A 235 -2.67 -18.25 12.77
N PHE A 236 -2.08 -17.36 13.58
CA PHE A 236 -1.18 -17.72 14.67
C PHE A 236 -1.99 -17.82 15.97
N ALA A 237 -1.91 -18.94 16.67
CA ALA A 237 -2.58 -19.14 17.96
C ALA A 237 -1.54 -19.20 19.09
N PRO A 238 -1.15 -18.08 19.71
CA PRO A 238 -0.21 -18.10 20.82
C PRO A 238 -0.70 -19.02 21.95
N PRO A 239 0.18 -19.90 22.48
CA PRO A 239 -0.22 -20.82 23.54
C PRO A 239 -0.62 -20.06 24.81
N PRO A 240 -1.42 -20.67 25.72
CA PRO A 240 -1.94 -20.00 26.91
C PRO A 240 -0.91 -19.23 27.75
N PRO A 241 0.31 -19.70 27.96
CA PRO A 241 1.32 -18.93 28.69
C PRO A 241 1.70 -17.59 28.02
N LEU A 242 1.57 -17.49 26.69
CA LEU A 242 1.87 -16.29 25.92
C LEU A 242 0.64 -15.40 25.66
N ALA A 243 -0.55 -15.85 26.03
CA ALA A 243 -1.78 -15.11 25.75
C ALA A 243 -1.81 -13.67 26.32
N ASN A 244 -1.15 -13.46 27.46
CA ASN A 244 -1.01 -12.16 28.12
C ASN A 244 0.44 -11.66 28.19
N ALA A 245 1.36 -12.31 27.48
CA ALA A 245 2.75 -11.91 27.42
C ALA A 245 2.91 -10.57 26.67
N ALA A 246 4.06 -9.93 26.82
CA ALA A 246 4.34 -8.68 26.09
C ALA A 246 4.27 -8.91 24.58
N PRO A 247 3.84 -7.89 23.77
CA PRO A 247 3.74 -8.03 22.33
C PRO A 247 5.01 -8.59 21.66
N VAL A 248 6.19 -8.18 22.13
CA VAL A 248 7.48 -8.65 21.61
C VAL A 248 7.68 -10.15 21.79
N GLU A 249 7.22 -10.73 22.89
CA GLU A 249 7.32 -12.16 23.14
C GLU A 249 6.36 -12.96 22.26
N GLN A 250 5.15 -12.44 22.08
CA GLN A 250 4.16 -13.03 21.18
C GLN A 250 4.65 -13.00 19.71
N LEU A 251 5.27 -11.89 19.29
CA LEU A 251 5.88 -11.75 17.96
C LEU A 251 7.06 -12.71 17.78
N ALA A 252 7.96 -12.78 18.77
CA ALA A 252 9.10 -13.71 18.71
C ALA A 252 8.62 -15.16 18.57
N TRP A 253 7.58 -15.54 19.31
CA TRP A 253 6.95 -16.84 19.15
C TRP A 253 6.37 -17.05 17.75
N ALA A 254 5.59 -16.08 17.23
CA ALA A 254 4.99 -16.19 15.90
C ALA A 254 6.05 -16.32 14.80
N ILE A 255 7.17 -15.60 14.91
CA ILE A 255 8.29 -15.68 13.98
C ILE A 255 8.91 -17.09 14.00
N ALA A 256 9.01 -17.73 15.17
CA ALA A 256 9.60 -19.06 15.32
C ALA A 256 8.71 -20.22 14.83
N GLN A 257 7.45 -19.99 14.45
CA GLN A 257 6.52 -21.03 13.94
C GLN A 257 6.71 -21.32 12.45
N GLY A 258 7.68 -20.72 11.77
CA GLY A 258 7.90 -20.82 10.33
C GLY A 258 8.91 -21.82 9.88
#